data_fc03f065c4f77374ad7f6f8803f1b3eb
#
_entry.id   fc03f065c4f77374ad7f6f8803f1b3eb
#
_cell.length_a   1.000
_cell.length_b   1.000
_cell.length_c   1.000
_cell.angle_alpha   90.00
_cell.angle_beta   90.00
_cell.angle_gamma   90.00
#
_symmetry.space_group_name_H-M   'P 1'
#
loop_
_entity.id
_entity.type
_entity.pdbx_description
1 polymer ?
#
loop_
_entity_poly.entity_id
_entity_poly.type
_entity_poly.pdbx_seq_one_letter_code
_entity_poly.pdbx_strand_id
1 'polypeptide(L)'
;MLSLNAFAGLAAGPVADASFRGVRFDCLKSVDSAERDQAQYEYPYLDGADIEDLGRKARKVALSAMFWGANYPQRLRAFIAALDAPGPGELIHPVFGSMARAQVCGYQIQHDADAPDSCTVEVSWVEATPGNPFFANRSPLSQCESVLAGSARLRQQAGAIFARAQELAAASQGALARLGALRQQLTATVTQLSGMARQTVAIANDLLAAPHAFVAEVNRLVDDIADWRFDARLSVGIAVGGAPKTAQPSPRPTLADWNALRRRLDKLPDRVRQSIAPGGPTLALAVWSSDQQRIDALLQLSAASRLTRAAASLFAAESEQASLTPPALEQVAGDARAALQTALDAAREGLAEDAYPLTQTLRELGLQVQESAAALIARRPPLLTRPAPAACSLRQLAQLWYGDSDRAAELLRLNPQLIHPNHLSAGTPIHGYAR
;
A
#
# COMPACT_ATOMS: atom_id res chain seq x y z
N MET A 1 -17.50 -44.30 -25.06
CA MET A 1 -18.88 -43.79 -25.02
C MET A 1 -19.01 -42.92 -23.78
N LEU A 2 -18.66 -41.64 -23.90
CA LEU A 2 -18.89 -40.63 -22.85
C LEU A 2 -20.32 -40.10 -23.07
N SER A 3 -21.16 -40.26 -22.07
CA SER A 3 -22.58 -40.01 -22.13
C SER A 3 -22.90 -38.53 -22.40
N LEU A 4 -23.70 -38.28 -23.39
CA LEU A 4 -24.24 -36.96 -23.78
C LEU A 4 -25.16 -36.32 -22.70
N ASN A 5 -25.28 -36.90 -21.53
CA ASN A 5 -26.16 -36.39 -20.47
C ASN A 5 -25.55 -35.34 -19.53
N ALA A 6 -24.30 -34.96 -19.72
CA ALA A 6 -23.68 -33.87 -18.91
C ALA A 6 -24.14 -32.46 -19.34
N PHE A 7 -24.83 -32.33 -20.48
CA PHE A 7 -25.33 -31.05 -21.01
C PHE A 7 -26.84 -30.84 -20.85
N ALA A 8 -27.56 -31.80 -20.29
CA ALA A 8 -29.03 -31.74 -20.14
C ALA A 8 -29.52 -30.80 -19.02
N GLY A 9 -28.62 -30.14 -18.30
CA GLY A 9 -28.97 -29.13 -17.28
C GLY A 9 -28.94 -27.67 -17.75
N LEU A 10 -28.57 -27.43 -19.02
CA LEU A 10 -28.36 -26.07 -19.57
C LEU A 10 -29.46 -25.65 -20.59
N ALA A 11 -30.48 -26.43 -20.80
CA ALA A 11 -31.42 -26.14 -21.87
C ALA A 11 -32.89 -26.06 -21.38
N ALA A 12 -33.25 -24.91 -20.93
CA ALA A 12 -34.68 -24.51 -20.95
C ALA A 12 -34.85 -23.19 -21.71
N GLY A 13 -34.05 -22.90 -22.71
CA GLY A 13 -34.24 -21.76 -23.62
C GLY A 13 -33.12 -21.64 -24.63
N PRO A 14 -33.44 -21.25 -25.86
CA PRO A 14 -32.44 -21.04 -26.92
C PRO A 14 -31.51 -19.83 -26.68
N VAL A 15 -31.63 -19.15 -25.53
CA VAL A 15 -30.99 -17.87 -25.27
C VAL A 15 -30.32 -17.90 -23.89
N ALA A 16 -29.02 -17.61 -23.85
CA ALA A 16 -28.28 -17.56 -22.60
C ALA A 16 -28.54 -16.23 -21.88
N ASP A 17 -28.80 -16.30 -20.57
CA ASP A 17 -29.00 -15.11 -19.73
C ASP A 17 -27.70 -14.31 -19.62
N ALA A 18 -27.80 -13.02 -19.87
CA ALA A 18 -26.74 -12.04 -19.66
C ALA A 18 -27.27 -10.85 -18.83
N SER A 19 -26.38 -10.09 -18.21
CA SER A 19 -26.80 -8.86 -17.54
C SER A 19 -25.72 -7.78 -17.57
N PHE A 20 -26.13 -6.54 -17.64
CA PHE A 20 -25.26 -5.38 -17.51
C PHE A 20 -25.78 -4.46 -16.41
N ARG A 21 -24.93 -4.12 -15.43
CA ARG A 21 -25.30 -3.33 -14.24
C ARG A 21 -26.58 -3.82 -13.55
N GLY A 22 -26.75 -5.16 -13.49
CA GLY A 22 -27.91 -5.79 -12.87
C GLY A 22 -29.17 -5.87 -13.75
N VAL A 23 -29.17 -5.25 -14.93
CA VAL A 23 -30.28 -5.37 -15.89
C VAL A 23 -30.09 -6.63 -16.76
N ARG A 24 -30.98 -7.61 -16.62
CA ARG A 24 -30.94 -8.89 -17.36
C ARG A 24 -31.48 -8.71 -18.76
N PHE A 25 -30.87 -9.39 -19.71
CA PHE A 25 -31.34 -9.49 -21.11
C PHE A 25 -31.02 -10.86 -21.68
N ASP A 26 -31.78 -11.23 -22.69
CA ASP A 26 -31.62 -12.48 -23.42
C ASP A 26 -30.54 -12.27 -24.51
N CYS A 27 -29.46 -13.04 -24.49
CA CYS A 27 -28.37 -12.88 -25.42
C CYS A 27 -28.54 -13.79 -26.65
N LEU A 28 -28.75 -13.21 -27.83
CA LEU A 28 -28.88 -13.96 -29.12
C LEU A 28 -27.53 -14.39 -29.68
N LYS A 29 -26.54 -13.48 -29.61
CA LYS A 29 -25.22 -13.65 -30.21
C LYS A 29 -24.17 -12.99 -29.37
N SER A 30 -23.03 -13.66 -29.23
CA SER A 30 -21.81 -13.11 -28.64
C SER A 30 -20.67 -13.16 -29.66
N VAL A 31 -19.93 -12.07 -29.75
CA VAL A 31 -18.69 -11.97 -30.53
C VAL A 31 -17.60 -11.36 -29.64
N ASP A 32 -16.63 -12.17 -29.30
CA ASP A 32 -15.52 -11.78 -28.44
C ASP A 32 -14.25 -11.67 -29.26
N SER A 33 -13.54 -10.55 -29.13
CA SER A 33 -12.25 -10.35 -29.78
C SER A 33 -11.17 -9.98 -28.77
N ALA A 34 -10.02 -10.61 -28.91
CA ALA A 34 -8.83 -10.32 -28.16
C ALA A 34 -7.66 -10.17 -29.11
N GLU A 35 -6.94 -9.08 -28.98
CA GLU A 35 -5.77 -8.75 -29.80
C GLU A 35 -4.55 -8.57 -28.90
N ARG A 36 -3.37 -8.82 -29.45
CA ARG A 36 -2.08 -8.48 -28.82
C ARG A 36 -1.45 -7.35 -29.61
N ASP A 37 -0.80 -6.46 -28.88
CA ASP A 37 0.04 -5.42 -29.49
C ASP A 37 1.43 -5.99 -29.76
N GLN A 38 1.95 -5.74 -30.95
CA GLN A 38 3.21 -6.33 -31.42
C GLN A 38 3.99 -5.26 -32.17
N ALA A 39 5.28 -5.13 -31.89
CA ALA A 39 6.21 -4.40 -32.73
C ALA A 39 6.87 -5.38 -33.71
N GLN A 40 6.75 -5.11 -35.03
CA GLN A 40 7.36 -5.90 -36.08
C GLN A 40 8.54 -5.14 -36.65
N TYR A 41 9.70 -5.77 -36.68
CA TYR A 41 10.91 -5.25 -37.26
C TYR A 41 11.27 -6.07 -38.50
N GLU A 42 11.13 -5.47 -39.68
CA GLU A 42 11.51 -6.06 -40.96
C GLU A 42 12.87 -5.55 -41.40
N TYR A 43 13.75 -6.46 -41.82
CA TYR A 43 15.10 -6.13 -42.27
C TYR A 43 15.21 -6.36 -43.77
N PRO A 44 15.75 -5.39 -44.55
CA PRO A 44 15.99 -5.58 -45.99
C PRO A 44 16.88 -6.80 -46.25
N TYR A 45 16.52 -7.60 -47.25
CA TYR A 45 17.23 -8.81 -47.69
C TYR A 45 17.20 -10.01 -46.71
N LEU A 46 16.35 -9.98 -45.69
CA LEU A 46 16.07 -11.10 -44.79
C LEU A 46 14.57 -11.44 -44.86
N ASP A 47 14.28 -12.74 -45.13
CA ASP A 47 12.90 -13.23 -45.09
C ASP A 47 12.44 -13.37 -43.64
N GLY A 48 11.28 -12.79 -43.34
CA GLY A 48 10.68 -12.81 -41.98
C GLY A 48 10.78 -11.46 -41.27
N ALA A 49 10.21 -11.41 -40.07
CA ALA A 49 10.23 -10.24 -39.19
C ALA A 49 10.58 -10.68 -37.76
N ASP A 50 11.31 -9.85 -37.05
CA ASP A 50 11.47 -9.97 -35.63
C ASP A 50 10.24 -9.36 -34.94
N ILE A 51 9.60 -10.11 -34.03
CA ILE A 51 8.32 -9.73 -33.42
C ILE A 51 8.50 -9.61 -31.90
N GLU A 52 8.32 -8.40 -31.39
CA GLU A 52 8.28 -8.12 -29.96
C GLU A 52 6.81 -8.04 -29.50
N ASP A 53 6.44 -8.84 -28.52
CA ASP A 53 5.11 -8.86 -27.92
C ASP A 53 4.99 -7.75 -26.86
N LEU A 54 4.22 -6.70 -27.15
CA LEU A 54 3.98 -5.55 -26.27
C LEU A 54 2.81 -5.76 -25.27
N GLY A 55 2.17 -6.95 -25.31
CA GLY A 55 1.10 -7.29 -24.41
C GLY A 55 -0.28 -7.40 -25.02
N ARG A 56 -1.26 -7.81 -24.22
CA ARG A 56 -2.64 -7.99 -24.66
C ARG A 56 -3.40 -6.65 -24.63
N LYS A 57 -4.06 -6.31 -25.73
CA LYS A 57 -5.04 -5.23 -25.79
C LYS A 57 -6.29 -5.56 -24.96
N ALA A 58 -7.05 -4.54 -24.62
CA ALA A 58 -8.33 -4.72 -23.93
C ALA A 58 -9.26 -5.61 -24.77
N ARG A 59 -9.89 -6.60 -24.10
CA ARG A 59 -10.87 -7.47 -24.75
C ARG A 59 -12.08 -6.66 -25.18
N LYS A 60 -12.55 -6.87 -26.41
CA LYS A 60 -13.77 -6.30 -26.92
C LYS A 60 -14.85 -7.37 -26.94
N VAL A 61 -16.02 -7.05 -26.45
CA VAL A 61 -17.19 -7.94 -26.36
C VAL A 61 -18.34 -7.26 -27.09
N ALA A 62 -18.95 -7.93 -28.04
CA ALA A 62 -20.16 -7.48 -28.71
C ALA A 62 -21.27 -8.52 -28.48
N LEU A 63 -22.38 -8.09 -27.88
CA LEU A 63 -23.55 -8.92 -27.60
C LEU A 63 -24.77 -8.36 -28.32
N SER A 64 -25.59 -9.25 -28.87
CA SER A 64 -26.91 -8.92 -29.37
C SER A 64 -27.94 -9.29 -28.30
N ALA A 65 -28.49 -8.28 -27.63
CA ALA A 65 -29.50 -8.43 -26.61
C ALA A 65 -30.91 -8.42 -27.23
N MET A 66 -31.77 -9.36 -26.85
CA MET A 66 -33.16 -9.41 -27.28
C MET A 66 -34.08 -9.06 -26.12
N PHE A 67 -35.08 -8.25 -26.42
CA PHE A 67 -36.17 -7.92 -25.51
C PHE A 67 -37.50 -8.26 -26.20
N TRP A 68 -38.36 -9.06 -25.53
CA TRP A 68 -39.64 -9.53 -26.09
C TRP A 68 -40.71 -9.62 -25.01
N GLY A 69 -41.97 -9.67 -25.45
CA GLY A 69 -43.15 -9.81 -24.60
C GLY A 69 -43.78 -8.48 -24.18
N ALA A 70 -44.93 -8.51 -23.50
CA ALA A 70 -45.73 -7.33 -23.17
C ALA A 70 -45.01 -6.23 -22.40
N ASN A 71 -43.96 -6.57 -21.62
CA ASN A 71 -43.19 -5.64 -20.81
C ASN A 71 -41.83 -5.25 -21.44
N TYR A 72 -41.55 -5.62 -22.70
CA TYR A 72 -40.29 -5.33 -23.34
C TYR A 72 -39.92 -3.83 -23.36
N PRO A 73 -40.89 -2.87 -23.56
CA PRO A 73 -40.50 -1.45 -23.60
C PRO A 73 -39.99 -0.93 -22.27
N GLN A 74 -40.47 -1.46 -21.14
CA GLN A 74 -39.98 -1.08 -19.82
C GLN A 74 -38.57 -1.65 -19.56
N ARG A 75 -38.36 -2.94 -19.90
CA ARG A 75 -37.03 -3.60 -19.81
C ARG A 75 -36.01 -2.90 -20.71
N LEU A 76 -36.41 -2.54 -21.93
CA LEU A 76 -35.58 -1.82 -22.87
C LEU A 76 -35.16 -0.44 -22.31
N ARG A 77 -36.08 0.34 -21.75
CA ARG A 77 -35.78 1.64 -21.14
C ARG A 77 -34.81 1.51 -19.96
N ALA A 78 -34.98 0.52 -19.11
CA ALA A 78 -34.09 0.24 -18.01
C ALA A 78 -32.70 -0.13 -18.52
N PHE A 79 -32.59 -0.90 -19.61
CA PHE A 79 -31.34 -1.27 -20.23
C PHE A 79 -30.65 -0.07 -20.88
N ILE A 80 -31.34 0.77 -21.61
CA ILE A 80 -30.81 2.00 -22.19
C ILE A 80 -30.28 2.91 -21.08
N ALA A 81 -31.04 3.12 -19.99
CA ALA A 81 -30.58 3.91 -18.86
C ALA A 81 -29.29 3.34 -18.21
N ALA A 82 -29.15 2.01 -18.19
CA ALA A 82 -27.92 1.37 -17.71
C ALA A 82 -26.74 1.54 -18.70
N LEU A 83 -27.01 1.57 -20.02
CA LEU A 83 -25.99 1.81 -21.05
C LEU A 83 -25.52 3.27 -21.07
N ASP A 84 -26.43 4.22 -20.90
CA ASP A 84 -26.14 5.67 -20.90
C ASP A 84 -25.46 6.14 -19.61
N ALA A 85 -25.53 5.37 -18.54
CA ALA A 85 -24.89 5.75 -17.29
C ALA A 85 -23.36 5.79 -17.45
N PRO A 86 -22.68 6.87 -16.98
CA PRO A 86 -21.25 7.05 -17.15
C PRO A 86 -20.41 6.02 -16.38
N GLY A 87 -19.22 5.74 -16.90
CA GLY A 87 -18.23 4.87 -16.30
C GLY A 87 -18.41 3.37 -16.59
N PRO A 88 -17.42 2.52 -16.21
CA PRO A 88 -17.49 1.10 -16.42
C PRO A 88 -18.51 0.43 -15.49
N GLY A 89 -19.20 -0.61 -15.98
CA GLY A 89 -20.16 -1.41 -15.23
C GLY A 89 -19.79 -2.89 -15.25
N GLU A 90 -20.43 -3.67 -14.38
CA GLU A 90 -20.31 -5.12 -14.40
C GLU A 90 -21.16 -5.70 -15.54
N LEU A 91 -20.52 -6.50 -16.39
CA LEU A 91 -21.16 -7.29 -17.45
C LEU A 91 -21.07 -8.76 -17.07
N ILE A 92 -22.19 -9.43 -16.92
CA ILE A 92 -22.26 -10.88 -16.80
C ILE A 92 -22.40 -11.46 -18.21
N HIS A 93 -21.30 -12.03 -18.70
CA HIS A 93 -21.23 -12.64 -20.02
C HIS A 93 -21.79 -14.08 -19.96
N PRO A 94 -22.60 -14.51 -20.94
CA PRO A 94 -23.25 -15.83 -20.90
C PRO A 94 -22.27 -17.02 -20.90
N VAL A 95 -21.06 -16.83 -21.45
CA VAL A 95 -20.05 -17.89 -21.56
C VAL A 95 -18.90 -17.70 -20.57
N PHE A 96 -18.40 -16.44 -20.42
CA PHE A 96 -17.20 -16.16 -19.59
C PHE A 96 -17.52 -15.72 -18.16
N GLY A 97 -18.78 -15.54 -17.81
CA GLY A 97 -19.19 -15.10 -16.48
C GLY A 97 -18.99 -13.61 -16.23
N SER A 98 -18.70 -13.21 -14.99
CA SER A 98 -18.62 -11.81 -14.60
C SER A 98 -17.36 -11.12 -15.12
N MET A 99 -17.57 -10.03 -15.87
CA MET A 99 -16.56 -9.04 -16.24
C MET A 99 -16.82 -7.80 -15.38
N ALA A 100 -16.06 -7.65 -14.30
CA ALA A 100 -16.32 -6.64 -13.27
C ALA A 100 -16.31 -5.20 -13.78
N ARG A 101 -15.60 -4.91 -14.88
CA ARG A 101 -15.46 -3.57 -15.44
C ARG A 101 -15.50 -3.62 -16.96
N ALA A 102 -16.69 -3.48 -17.53
CA ALA A 102 -16.93 -3.34 -18.96
C ALA A 102 -17.41 -1.91 -19.25
N GLN A 103 -16.75 -1.21 -20.16
CA GLN A 103 -17.14 0.12 -20.62
C GLN A 103 -17.92 -0.02 -21.91
N VAL A 104 -19.09 0.58 -21.96
CA VAL A 104 -19.91 0.66 -23.20
C VAL A 104 -19.18 1.56 -24.22
N CYS A 105 -18.97 1.03 -25.42
CA CYS A 105 -18.42 1.79 -26.55
C CYS A 105 -19.52 2.37 -27.45
N GLY A 106 -20.59 1.65 -27.61
CA GLY A 106 -21.73 2.06 -28.41
C GLY A 106 -22.81 0.98 -28.44
N TYR A 107 -24.01 1.37 -28.79
CA TYR A 107 -25.13 0.46 -28.97
C TYR A 107 -26.04 0.90 -30.12
N GLN A 108 -26.74 -0.06 -30.71
CA GLN A 108 -27.68 0.15 -31.78
C GLN A 108 -28.95 -0.62 -31.49
N ILE A 109 -30.11 0.02 -31.61
CA ILE A 109 -31.44 -0.59 -31.37
C ILE A 109 -32.10 -0.83 -32.71
N GLN A 110 -32.57 -2.06 -32.93
CA GLN A 110 -33.32 -2.46 -34.13
C GLN A 110 -34.71 -2.92 -33.75
N HIS A 111 -35.70 -2.30 -34.36
CA HIS A 111 -37.07 -2.72 -34.30
C HIS A 111 -37.52 -3.28 -35.66
N ASP A 112 -38.14 -4.43 -35.67
CA ASP A 112 -38.59 -5.05 -36.87
C ASP A 112 -40.13 -4.93 -36.96
N ALA A 113 -40.66 -4.53 -38.11
CA ALA A 113 -42.07 -4.42 -38.33
C ALA A 113 -42.78 -5.79 -38.37
N ASP A 114 -42.05 -6.86 -38.70
CA ASP A 114 -42.54 -8.22 -38.72
C ASP A 114 -42.66 -8.84 -37.31
N ALA A 115 -42.00 -8.22 -36.31
CA ALA A 115 -42.02 -8.66 -34.92
C ALA A 115 -42.25 -7.48 -33.95
N PRO A 116 -43.50 -6.93 -33.93
CA PRO A 116 -43.80 -5.67 -33.23
C PRO A 116 -43.61 -5.72 -31.70
N ASP A 117 -43.65 -6.92 -31.11
CA ASP A 117 -43.52 -7.14 -29.66
C ASP A 117 -42.06 -7.46 -29.23
N SER A 118 -41.09 -7.16 -30.05
CA SER A 118 -39.68 -7.42 -29.77
C SER A 118 -38.76 -6.36 -30.32
N CYS A 119 -37.57 -6.28 -29.76
CA CYS A 119 -36.47 -5.49 -30.29
C CYS A 119 -35.11 -6.16 -30.03
N THR A 120 -34.18 -5.91 -30.91
CA THR A 120 -32.80 -6.35 -30.75
C THR A 120 -31.91 -5.15 -30.49
N VAL A 121 -31.00 -5.24 -29.52
CA VAL A 121 -30.01 -4.21 -29.20
C VAL A 121 -28.61 -4.80 -29.35
N GLU A 122 -27.88 -4.30 -30.31
CA GLU A 122 -26.47 -4.64 -30.45
C GLU A 122 -25.63 -3.69 -29.61
N VAL A 123 -24.84 -4.23 -28.70
CA VAL A 123 -24.00 -3.43 -27.81
C VAL A 123 -22.57 -3.91 -27.87
N SER A 124 -21.65 -2.97 -27.90
CA SER A 124 -20.21 -3.25 -27.84
C SER A 124 -19.61 -2.69 -26.56
N TRP A 125 -18.84 -3.54 -25.87
CA TRP A 125 -18.09 -3.21 -24.65
C TRP A 125 -16.60 -3.43 -24.86
N VAL A 126 -15.81 -2.71 -24.07
CA VAL A 126 -14.37 -2.92 -23.92
C VAL A 126 -14.06 -3.17 -22.44
N GLU A 127 -13.24 -4.18 -22.19
CA GLU A 127 -12.74 -4.48 -20.84
C GLU A 127 -11.93 -3.28 -20.30
N ALA A 128 -12.43 -2.64 -19.24
CA ALA A 128 -11.74 -1.55 -18.59
C ALA A 128 -10.76 -2.10 -17.55
N THR A 129 -9.46 -2.03 -17.84
CA THR A 129 -8.42 -2.39 -16.88
C THR A 129 -8.41 -1.35 -15.75
N PRO A 130 -8.36 -1.74 -14.46
CA PRO A 130 -8.25 -0.78 -13.38
C PRO A 130 -6.91 -0.05 -13.47
N GLY A 131 -6.97 1.22 -13.85
CA GLY A 131 -5.86 2.15 -13.86
C GLY A 131 -4.80 1.86 -14.93
N ASN A 132 -4.67 2.72 -15.93
CA ASN A 132 -3.48 2.73 -16.76
C ASN A 132 -2.30 3.19 -15.89
N PRO A 133 -1.27 2.35 -15.65
CA PRO A 133 -0.15 2.71 -14.78
C PRO A 133 0.61 3.95 -15.28
N PHE A 134 0.53 4.28 -16.58
CA PHE A 134 1.16 5.47 -17.15
C PHE A 134 0.38 6.76 -16.92
N PHE A 135 -0.92 6.69 -16.61
CA PHE A 135 -1.79 7.86 -16.40
C PHE A 135 -2.53 7.83 -15.07
N ALA A 136 -2.30 6.83 -14.23
CA ALA A 136 -2.75 6.89 -12.86
C ALA A 136 -2.00 8.01 -12.16
N ASN A 137 -2.59 9.21 -12.16
CA ASN A 137 -2.20 10.30 -11.28
C ASN A 137 -2.54 9.86 -9.84
N ARG A 138 -1.76 8.89 -9.34
CA ARG A 138 -1.82 8.51 -7.93
C ARG A 138 -1.38 9.75 -7.17
N SER A 139 -2.33 10.41 -6.53
CA SER A 139 -1.95 11.53 -5.67
C SER A 139 -0.99 10.99 -4.60
N PRO A 140 0.04 11.73 -4.19
CA PRO A 140 0.90 11.27 -3.10
C PRO A 140 0.12 10.91 -1.84
N LEU A 141 -1.01 11.57 -1.58
CA LEU A 141 -1.90 11.24 -0.48
C LEU A 141 -2.47 9.81 -0.60
N SER A 142 -2.99 9.43 -1.79
CA SER A 142 -3.51 8.06 -1.98
C SER A 142 -2.43 6.99 -1.88
N GLN A 143 -1.18 7.33 -2.24
CA GLN A 143 -0.03 6.44 -2.04
C GLN A 143 0.30 6.30 -0.55
N CYS A 144 0.27 7.40 0.22
CA CYS A 144 0.45 7.35 1.66
C CYS A 144 -0.65 6.51 2.36
N GLU A 145 -1.90 6.63 1.92
CA GLU A 145 -3.01 5.79 2.41
C GLU A 145 -2.77 4.31 2.12
N SER A 146 -2.24 3.96 0.94
CA SER A 146 -1.90 2.56 0.61
C SER A 146 -0.80 2.01 1.51
N VAL A 147 0.21 2.81 1.85
CA VAL A 147 1.27 2.45 2.81
C VAL A 147 0.69 2.20 4.20
N LEU A 148 -0.25 3.05 4.64
CA LEU A 148 -0.92 2.88 5.94
C LEU A 148 -1.74 1.59 5.99
N ALA A 149 -2.53 1.32 4.94
CA ALA A 149 -3.32 0.10 4.82
C ALA A 149 -2.42 -1.15 4.79
N GLY A 150 -1.30 -1.10 4.05
CA GLY A 150 -0.31 -2.16 4.00
C GLY A 150 0.35 -2.43 5.37
N SER A 151 0.67 -1.37 6.11
CA SER A 151 1.25 -1.49 7.46
C SER A 151 0.26 -2.10 8.47
N ALA A 152 -1.04 -1.80 8.35
CA ALA A 152 -2.08 -2.41 9.17
C ALA A 152 -2.23 -3.90 8.83
N ARG A 153 -2.21 -4.27 7.55
CA ARG A 153 -2.22 -5.67 7.08
C ARG A 153 -1.02 -6.44 7.62
N LEU A 154 0.18 -5.85 7.59
CA LEU A 154 1.39 -6.45 8.14
C LEU A 154 1.23 -6.79 9.63
N ARG A 155 0.68 -5.88 10.44
CA ARG A 155 0.42 -6.12 11.87
C ARG A 155 -0.59 -7.24 12.11
N GLN A 156 -1.64 -7.30 11.30
CA GLN A 156 -2.65 -8.36 11.39
C GLN A 156 -2.06 -9.72 11.04
N GLN A 157 -1.28 -9.82 9.97
CA GLN A 157 -0.60 -11.04 9.55
C GLN A 157 0.41 -11.50 10.60
N ALA A 158 1.22 -10.60 11.14
CA ALA A 158 2.16 -10.90 12.22
C ALA A 158 1.46 -11.49 13.44
N GLY A 159 0.28 -10.97 13.81
CA GLY A 159 -0.55 -11.51 14.88
C GLY A 159 -1.04 -12.92 14.63
N ALA A 160 -1.54 -13.20 13.42
CA ALA A 160 -2.04 -14.51 13.05
C ALA A 160 -0.92 -15.58 13.03
N ILE A 161 0.25 -15.24 12.48
CA ILE A 161 1.41 -16.15 12.41
C ILE A 161 1.96 -16.42 13.81
N PHE A 162 2.05 -15.40 14.66
CA PHE A 162 2.51 -15.57 16.03
C PHE A 162 1.56 -16.46 16.83
N ALA A 163 0.23 -16.32 16.66
CA ALA A 163 -0.77 -17.19 17.28
C ALA A 163 -0.60 -18.65 16.86
N ARG A 164 -0.44 -18.90 15.55
CA ARG A 164 -0.21 -20.24 15.02
C ARG A 164 1.09 -20.86 15.54
N ALA A 165 2.16 -20.10 15.62
CA ALA A 165 3.43 -20.56 16.19
C ALA A 165 3.30 -20.96 17.67
N GLN A 166 2.46 -20.27 18.45
CA GLN A 166 2.17 -20.64 19.83
C GLN A 166 1.33 -21.93 19.94
N GLU A 167 0.34 -22.13 19.07
CA GLU A 167 -0.45 -23.35 19.01
C GLU A 167 0.45 -24.58 18.74
N LEU A 168 1.38 -24.46 17.79
CA LEU A 168 2.35 -25.51 17.49
C LEU A 168 3.30 -25.78 18.68
N ALA A 169 3.68 -24.75 19.42
CA ALA A 169 4.49 -24.89 20.62
C ALA A 169 3.73 -25.61 21.74
N ALA A 170 2.44 -25.37 21.88
CA ALA A 170 1.58 -26.01 22.87
C ALA A 170 1.35 -27.52 22.56
N ALA A 171 1.37 -27.91 21.30
CA ALA A 171 1.19 -29.29 20.86
C ALA A 171 2.46 -30.17 20.99
N SER A 172 3.62 -29.60 21.34
CA SER A 172 4.90 -30.33 21.39
C SER A 172 5.12 -31.14 22.67
N GLN A 173 5.96 -32.20 22.60
CA GLN A 173 6.39 -32.94 23.79
C GLN A 173 7.17 -32.00 24.75
N GLY A 174 6.83 -32.06 26.04
CA GLY A 174 7.38 -31.11 27.03
C GLY A 174 6.70 -29.72 27.06
N ALA A 175 5.50 -29.62 26.47
CA ALA A 175 4.75 -28.40 26.31
C ALA A 175 4.64 -27.53 27.59
N LEU A 176 4.43 -28.11 28.75
CA LEU A 176 4.26 -27.38 30.00
C LEU A 176 5.52 -26.56 30.38
N ALA A 177 6.71 -27.17 30.29
CA ALA A 177 7.96 -26.46 30.60
C ALA A 177 8.25 -25.37 29.56
N ARG A 178 8.01 -25.66 28.28
CA ARG A 178 8.15 -24.70 27.18
C ARG A 178 7.19 -23.53 27.31
N LEU A 179 5.91 -23.79 27.59
CA LEU A 179 4.90 -22.76 27.81
C LEU A 179 5.23 -21.87 29.02
N GLY A 180 5.77 -22.46 30.10
CA GLY A 180 6.23 -21.71 31.25
C GLY A 180 7.37 -20.76 30.93
N ALA A 181 8.37 -21.21 30.17
CA ALA A 181 9.48 -20.35 29.71
C ALA A 181 9.04 -19.30 28.68
N LEU A 182 8.18 -19.65 27.75
CA LEU A 182 7.62 -18.71 26.79
C LEU A 182 6.81 -17.61 27.50
N ARG A 183 5.99 -17.99 28.49
CA ARG A 183 5.26 -17.02 29.33
C ARG A 183 6.21 -16.04 30.02
N GLN A 184 7.31 -16.55 30.58
CA GLN A 184 8.32 -15.69 31.21
C GLN A 184 8.94 -14.71 30.21
N GLN A 185 9.28 -15.16 29.00
CA GLN A 185 9.81 -14.31 27.92
C GLN A 185 8.80 -13.23 27.50
N LEU A 186 7.54 -13.61 27.26
CA LEU A 186 6.46 -12.68 26.88
C LEU A 186 6.24 -11.62 27.95
N THR A 187 6.19 -12.03 29.24
CA THR A 187 6.04 -11.12 30.36
C THR A 187 7.22 -10.16 30.48
N ALA A 188 8.45 -10.66 30.36
CA ALA A 188 9.67 -9.84 30.37
C ALA A 188 9.66 -8.82 29.21
N THR A 189 9.26 -9.24 28.00
CA THR A 189 9.15 -8.37 26.84
C THR A 189 8.17 -7.22 27.08
N VAL A 190 6.95 -7.51 27.55
CA VAL A 190 5.95 -6.48 27.85
C VAL A 190 6.42 -5.56 28.97
N THR A 191 7.03 -6.09 30.02
CA THR A 191 7.58 -5.30 31.14
C THR A 191 8.67 -4.34 30.66
N GLN A 192 9.58 -4.78 29.80
CA GLN A 192 10.62 -3.91 29.24
C GLN A 192 10.06 -2.83 28.32
N LEU A 193 9.14 -3.21 27.43
CA LEU A 193 8.49 -2.26 26.54
C LEU A 193 7.67 -1.22 27.35
N SER A 194 6.94 -1.64 28.38
CA SER A 194 6.17 -0.72 29.23
C SER A 194 7.07 0.24 30.01
N GLY A 195 8.22 -0.23 30.49
CA GLY A 195 9.24 0.62 31.12
C GLY A 195 9.78 1.69 30.15
N MET A 196 10.04 1.31 28.91
CA MET A 196 10.48 2.25 27.85
C MET A 196 9.37 3.23 27.44
N ALA A 197 8.12 2.79 27.40
CA ALA A 197 6.95 3.63 27.10
C ALA A 197 6.55 4.54 28.29
N ARG A 198 7.17 4.36 29.45
CA ARG A 198 6.80 5.05 30.72
C ARG A 198 5.33 4.86 31.10
N GLN A 199 4.78 3.70 30.80
CA GLN A 199 3.41 3.33 31.14
C GLN A 199 3.41 2.14 32.08
N THR A 200 2.46 2.15 33.01
CA THR A 200 2.16 0.98 33.86
C THR A 200 1.12 0.13 33.12
N VAL A 201 1.55 -1.01 32.61
CA VAL A 201 0.64 -1.97 32.02
C VAL A 201 0.27 -2.99 33.09
N ALA A 202 -1.00 -3.06 33.42
CA ALA A 202 -1.52 -4.19 34.20
C ALA A 202 -1.51 -5.42 33.27
N ILE A 203 -0.54 -6.32 33.48
CA ILE A 203 -0.50 -7.63 32.79
C ILE A 203 -1.62 -8.47 33.43
N ALA A 204 -2.86 -8.19 33.04
CA ALA A 204 -4.04 -8.74 33.69
C ALA A 204 -4.43 -10.14 33.19
N ASN A 205 -3.90 -10.58 32.03
CA ASN A 205 -4.37 -11.79 31.37
C ASN A 205 -3.20 -12.74 31.06
N ASP A 206 -3.52 -14.02 30.97
CA ASP A 206 -2.59 -15.03 30.52
C ASP A 206 -2.22 -14.77 29.05
N LEU A 207 -1.04 -14.19 28.81
CA LEU A 207 -0.53 -13.84 27.49
C LEU A 207 -0.43 -15.05 26.55
N LEU A 208 -0.39 -16.25 27.10
CA LEU A 208 -0.40 -17.51 26.33
C LEU A 208 -1.81 -17.88 25.88
N ALA A 209 -2.84 -17.55 26.65
CA ALA A 209 -4.22 -17.85 26.29
C ALA A 209 -4.75 -16.89 25.19
N ALA A 210 -4.11 -15.72 25.00
CA ALA A 210 -4.53 -14.71 24.03
C ALA A 210 -3.36 -14.15 23.22
N PRO A 211 -2.76 -14.93 22.29
CA PRO A 211 -1.59 -14.51 21.52
C PRO A 211 -1.82 -13.26 20.68
N HIS A 212 -3.02 -13.08 20.14
CA HIS A 212 -3.39 -11.85 19.43
C HIS A 212 -3.37 -10.62 20.33
N ALA A 213 -3.79 -10.77 21.59
CA ALA A 213 -3.75 -9.68 22.56
C ALA A 213 -2.30 -9.30 22.92
N PHE A 214 -1.39 -10.28 23.01
CA PHE A 214 0.04 -10.01 23.19
C PHE A 214 0.61 -9.19 22.03
N VAL A 215 0.36 -9.61 20.78
CA VAL A 215 0.84 -8.87 19.60
C VAL A 215 0.24 -7.46 19.53
N ALA A 216 -1.04 -7.32 19.85
CA ALA A 216 -1.69 -6.01 19.91
C ALA A 216 -1.05 -5.11 20.98
N GLU A 217 -0.73 -5.66 22.15
CA GLU A 217 -0.06 -4.94 23.23
C GLU A 217 1.37 -4.55 22.88
N VAL A 218 2.14 -5.44 22.25
CA VAL A 218 3.48 -5.11 21.73
C VAL A 218 3.40 -3.97 20.71
N ASN A 219 2.49 -4.04 19.75
CA ASN A 219 2.30 -2.97 18.78
C ASN A 219 1.91 -1.65 19.45
N ARG A 220 1.02 -1.68 20.44
CA ARG A 220 0.63 -0.49 21.21
C ARG A 220 1.82 0.14 21.94
N LEU A 221 2.60 -0.67 22.63
CA LEU A 221 3.77 -0.20 23.36
C LEU A 221 4.86 0.35 22.43
N VAL A 222 5.06 -0.26 21.27
CA VAL A 222 5.97 0.25 20.24
C VAL A 222 5.47 1.59 19.68
N ASP A 223 4.15 1.74 19.49
CA ASP A 223 3.55 3.02 19.07
C ASP A 223 3.73 4.11 20.15
N ASP A 224 3.62 3.76 21.44
CA ASP A 224 3.80 4.68 22.56
C ASP A 224 5.28 5.09 22.77
N ILE A 225 6.22 4.20 22.48
CA ILE A 225 7.67 4.50 22.46
C ILE A 225 8.01 5.46 21.32
N ALA A 226 7.31 5.34 20.21
CA ALA A 226 7.40 6.24 19.09
C ALA A 226 6.71 7.58 19.42
N ASP A 227 7.39 8.69 19.13
CA ASP A 227 6.90 10.03 19.46
C ASP A 227 5.56 10.34 18.75
N TRP A 228 4.56 10.84 19.48
CA TRP A 228 3.20 11.20 19.03
C TRP A 228 3.15 12.25 17.88
N ARG A 229 4.25 12.93 17.61
CA ARG A 229 4.34 13.99 16.58
C ARG A 229 4.01 13.50 15.17
N PHE A 230 4.18 12.20 14.89
CA PHE A 230 3.86 11.61 13.60
C PHE A 230 2.39 11.21 13.43
N ASP A 231 1.62 11.12 14.52
CA ASP A 231 0.23 10.62 14.49
C ASP A 231 -0.83 11.74 14.47
N ALA A 232 -0.47 12.96 14.83
CA ALA A 232 -1.42 14.06 15.07
C ALA A 232 -2.23 14.50 13.83
N ARG A 233 -1.85 14.10 12.60
CA ARG A 233 -2.52 14.53 11.36
C ARG A 233 -3.37 13.47 10.67
N LEU A 234 -3.18 12.19 10.97
CA LEU A 234 -4.01 11.12 10.39
C LEU A 234 -5.38 11.00 11.09
N SER A 235 -5.56 11.65 12.23
CA SER A 235 -6.81 11.64 12.99
C SER A 235 -7.89 12.58 12.45
N VAL A 236 -7.65 13.34 11.40
CA VAL A 236 -8.62 14.33 10.85
C VAL A 236 -9.77 13.67 10.07
N GLY A 237 -9.69 12.37 9.79
CA GLY A 237 -10.69 11.66 8.98
C GLY A 237 -11.77 10.88 9.75
N ILE A 238 -11.63 10.65 11.06
CA ILE A 238 -12.62 9.87 11.85
C ILE A 238 -12.98 10.67 13.12
N ALA A 239 -13.88 11.65 12.94
CA ALA A 239 -14.55 12.31 14.06
C ALA A 239 -15.62 11.38 14.62
N VAL A 240 -15.28 10.56 15.62
CA VAL A 240 -16.27 10.00 16.54
C VAL A 240 -16.41 10.97 17.69
N GLY A 241 -17.52 11.71 17.68
CA GLY A 241 -18.13 12.52 18.73
C GLY A 241 -17.28 12.91 19.96
N GLY A 242 -16.60 14.04 19.90
CA GLY A 242 -16.00 14.71 21.04
C GLY A 242 -15.67 16.16 20.67
N ALA A 243 -16.14 17.12 21.47
CA ALA A 243 -16.00 18.55 21.27
C ALA A 243 -14.57 18.98 20.91
N PRO A 244 -14.38 19.96 20.01
CA PRO A 244 -13.06 20.43 19.61
C PRO A 244 -12.39 21.16 20.79
N LYS A 245 -11.38 20.52 21.37
CA LYS A 245 -10.36 21.28 22.09
C LYS A 245 -9.64 22.11 21.05
N THR A 246 -9.57 23.42 21.28
CA THR A 246 -8.78 24.37 20.47
C THR A 246 -7.38 23.80 20.24
N ALA A 247 -7.21 23.15 19.11
CA ALA A 247 -5.96 22.49 18.75
C ALA A 247 -4.96 23.59 18.37
N GLN A 248 -3.98 23.81 19.23
CA GLN A 248 -2.75 24.46 18.78
C GLN A 248 -2.18 23.63 17.62
N PRO A 249 -1.76 24.28 16.52
CA PRO A 249 -1.18 23.55 15.40
C PRO A 249 0.04 22.74 15.89
N SER A 250 -0.10 21.42 15.89
CA SER A 250 1.00 20.53 16.26
C SER A 250 2.22 20.83 15.41
N PRO A 251 3.42 20.99 15.97
CA PRO A 251 4.62 21.27 15.22
C PRO A 251 4.83 20.15 14.20
N ARG A 252 5.14 20.55 12.96
CA ARG A 252 5.36 19.57 11.88
C ARG A 252 6.55 18.69 12.20
N PRO A 253 6.49 17.38 11.89
CA PRO A 253 7.62 16.48 12.06
C PRO A 253 8.80 16.98 11.19
N THR A 254 9.97 17.06 11.80
CA THR A 254 11.21 17.45 11.14
C THR A 254 12.08 16.21 10.82
N LEU A 255 13.11 16.38 10.00
CA LEU A 255 14.10 15.32 9.77
C LEU A 255 14.83 14.94 11.09
N ALA A 256 14.99 15.87 12.02
CA ALA A 256 15.57 15.57 13.35
C ALA A 256 14.63 14.66 14.17
N ASP A 257 13.33 14.91 14.13
CA ASP A 257 12.31 14.04 14.77
C ASP A 257 12.33 12.65 14.15
N TRP A 258 12.41 12.55 12.82
CA TRP A 258 12.58 11.29 12.10
C TRP A 258 13.81 10.51 12.58
N ASN A 259 14.97 11.15 12.60
CA ASN A 259 16.22 10.52 13.03
C ASN A 259 16.18 10.09 14.50
N ALA A 260 15.47 10.83 15.37
CA ALA A 260 15.25 10.45 16.75
C ALA A 260 14.34 9.22 16.88
N LEU A 261 13.24 9.18 16.14
CA LEU A 261 12.33 8.04 16.07
C LEU A 261 13.05 6.78 15.59
N ARG A 262 13.74 6.88 14.46
CA ARG A 262 14.52 5.77 13.89
C ARG A 262 15.47 5.18 14.93
N ARG A 263 16.34 6.01 15.55
CA ARG A 263 17.30 5.56 16.57
C ARG A 263 16.66 4.88 17.78
N ARG A 264 15.42 5.26 18.15
CA ARG A 264 14.69 4.61 19.24
C ARG A 264 14.21 3.21 18.83
N LEU A 265 13.65 3.10 17.62
CA LEU A 265 13.12 1.85 17.10
C LEU A 265 14.23 0.84 16.75
N ASP A 266 15.33 1.29 16.15
CA ASP A 266 16.49 0.44 15.82
C ASP A 266 17.09 -0.26 17.06
N LYS A 267 17.11 0.42 18.20
CA LYS A 267 17.67 -0.11 19.45
C LYS A 267 16.69 -0.98 20.26
N LEU A 268 15.44 -1.06 19.84
CA LEU A 268 14.39 -1.68 20.65
C LEU A 268 14.58 -3.20 20.77
N PRO A 269 14.84 -3.98 19.71
CA PRO A 269 15.03 -5.43 19.82
C PRO A 269 16.24 -5.79 20.69
N ASP A 270 17.35 -5.08 20.54
CA ASP A 270 18.57 -5.35 21.32
C ASP A 270 18.36 -5.09 22.82
N ARG A 271 17.65 -4.01 23.17
CA ARG A 271 17.34 -3.70 24.56
C ARG A 271 16.45 -4.75 25.21
N VAL A 272 15.44 -5.25 24.47
CA VAL A 272 14.58 -6.32 24.94
C VAL A 272 15.39 -7.61 25.09
N ARG A 273 16.21 -7.97 24.10
CA ARG A 273 17.06 -9.16 24.13
C ARG A 273 18.03 -9.17 25.33
N GLN A 274 18.68 -8.04 25.60
CA GLN A 274 19.60 -7.90 26.75
C GLN A 274 18.92 -8.03 28.12
N SER A 275 17.62 -7.77 28.19
CA SER A 275 16.86 -7.83 29.44
C SER A 275 16.27 -9.22 29.72
N ILE A 276 16.18 -10.07 28.70
CA ILE A 276 15.65 -11.45 28.84
C ILE A 276 16.83 -12.37 29.18
N ALA A 277 17.00 -12.65 30.47
CA ALA A 277 18.00 -13.65 30.92
C ALA A 277 17.64 -15.04 30.39
N PRO A 278 18.63 -15.88 30.02
CA PRO A 278 18.38 -17.27 29.67
C PRO A 278 17.63 -17.96 30.80
N GLY A 279 16.45 -18.53 30.49
CA GLY A 279 15.60 -19.19 31.50
C GLY A 279 16.24 -20.45 32.08
N GLY A 280 15.75 -20.88 33.21
CA GLY A 280 16.29 -21.93 34.04
C GLY A 280 16.55 -23.28 33.37
N PRO A 281 17.09 -24.23 34.12
CA PRO A 281 17.87 -25.40 33.66
C PRO A 281 17.08 -26.49 32.90
N THR A 282 15.79 -26.32 32.62
CA THR A 282 14.90 -27.40 32.13
C THR A 282 14.63 -27.35 30.62
N LEU A 283 15.04 -26.32 29.90
CA LEU A 283 14.79 -26.22 28.46
C LEU A 283 16.08 -26.38 27.64
N ALA A 284 15.98 -27.18 26.56
CA ALA A 284 17.07 -27.25 25.60
C ALA A 284 17.35 -25.87 25.03
N LEU A 285 18.61 -25.46 25.00
CA LEU A 285 19.07 -24.13 24.52
C LEU A 285 18.51 -23.76 23.13
N ALA A 286 18.37 -24.79 22.26
CA ALA A 286 17.82 -24.62 20.91
C ALA A 286 16.34 -24.18 20.91
N VAL A 287 15.53 -24.68 21.82
CA VAL A 287 14.11 -24.32 21.94
C VAL A 287 13.97 -22.89 22.49
N TRP A 288 14.78 -22.53 23.46
CA TRP A 288 14.84 -21.18 24.01
C TRP A 288 15.22 -20.17 22.93
N SER A 289 16.26 -20.46 22.14
CA SER A 289 16.72 -19.58 21.07
C SER A 289 15.67 -19.40 19.97
N SER A 290 14.92 -20.44 19.60
CA SER A 290 13.87 -20.36 18.59
C SER A 290 12.68 -19.48 19.02
N ASP A 291 12.27 -19.58 20.27
CA ASP A 291 11.17 -18.75 20.80
C ASP A 291 11.62 -17.28 20.95
N GLN A 292 12.87 -17.04 21.31
CA GLN A 292 13.46 -15.70 21.31
C GLN A 292 13.54 -15.09 19.92
N GLN A 293 13.94 -15.86 18.90
CA GLN A 293 13.96 -15.40 17.51
C GLN A 293 12.56 -15.00 17.03
N ARG A 294 11.49 -15.71 17.43
CA ARG A 294 10.11 -15.34 17.12
C ARG A 294 9.69 -14.01 17.75
N ILE A 295 10.06 -13.78 19.01
CA ILE A 295 9.80 -12.52 19.70
C ILE A 295 10.59 -11.39 19.03
N ASP A 296 11.86 -11.61 18.70
CA ASP A 296 12.69 -10.66 17.99
C ASP A 296 12.09 -10.31 16.62
N ALA A 297 11.64 -11.31 15.85
CA ALA A 297 10.95 -11.10 14.58
C ALA A 297 9.68 -10.25 14.75
N LEU A 298 8.86 -10.52 15.78
CA LEU A 298 7.68 -9.71 16.07
C LEU A 298 8.04 -8.26 16.41
N LEU A 299 9.08 -8.03 17.20
CA LEU A 299 9.54 -6.69 17.56
C LEU A 299 10.05 -5.92 16.33
N GLN A 300 10.83 -6.59 15.45
CA GLN A 300 11.29 -6.01 14.20
C GLN A 300 10.13 -5.66 13.26
N LEU A 301 9.14 -6.56 13.12
CA LEU A 301 7.93 -6.30 12.34
C LEU A 301 7.12 -5.13 12.89
N SER A 302 6.99 -5.03 14.21
CA SER A 302 6.28 -3.92 14.88
C SER A 302 7.02 -2.59 14.70
N ALA A 303 8.33 -2.57 14.86
CA ALA A 303 9.19 -1.41 14.67
C ALA A 303 9.17 -0.93 13.21
N ALA A 304 9.33 -1.85 12.24
CA ALA A 304 9.27 -1.54 10.81
C ALA A 304 7.89 -1.00 10.40
N SER A 305 6.81 -1.63 10.88
CA SER A 305 5.45 -1.14 10.65
C SER A 305 5.25 0.28 11.18
N ARG A 306 5.76 0.57 12.40
CA ARG A 306 5.66 1.91 13.00
C ARG A 306 6.46 2.95 12.23
N LEU A 307 7.70 2.61 11.81
CA LEU A 307 8.54 3.51 11.03
C LEU A 307 7.92 3.79 9.66
N THR A 308 7.37 2.78 9.01
CA THR A 308 6.68 2.91 7.72
C THR A 308 5.45 3.82 7.82
N ARG A 309 4.65 3.69 8.88
CA ARG A 309 3.53 4.60 9.16
C ARG A 309 3.99 6.03 9.39
N ALA A 310 5.08 6.22 10.13
CA ALA A 310 5.67 7.54 10.34
C ALA A 310 6.16 8.17 9.02
N ALA A 311 6.79 7.39 8.13
CA ALA A 311 7.17 7.84 6.80
C ALA A 311 5.95 8.28 5.97
N ALA A 312 4.88 7.47 5.96
CA ALA A 312 3.64 7.82 5.26
C ALA A 312 3.02 9.12 5.79
N SER A 313 2.99 9.31 7.12
CA SER A 313 2.49 10.55 7.74
C SER A 313 3.33 11.77 7.36
N LEU A 314 4.64 11.61 7.33
CA LEU A 314 5.59 12.66 6.95
C LEU A 314 5.41 13.00 5.47
N PHE A 315 5.29 12.01 4.58
CA PHE A 315 5.05 12.21 3.16
C PHE A 315 3.70 12.86 2.89
N ALA A 316 2.65 12.52 3.64
CA ALA A 316 1.35 13.18 3.55
C ALA A 316 1.46 14.67 3.92
N ALA A 317 2.14 14.99 5.02
CA ALA A 317 2.38 16.39 5.42
C ALA A 317 3.22 17.16 4.37
N GLU A 318 4.20 16.51 3.75
CA GLU A 318 5.02 17.10 2.69
C GLU A 318 4.27 17.29 1.36
N SER A 319 3.21 16.52 1.10
CA SER A 319 2.35 16.71 -0.07
C SER A 319 1.49 17.96 0.04
N GLU A 320 1.11 18.35 1.26
CA GLU A 320 0.35 19.57 1.53
C GLU A 320 1.25 20.81 1.52
N GLN A 321 2.39 20.71 2.17
CA GLN A 321 3.36 21.82 2.25
C GLN A 321 4.78 21.30 2.27
N ALA A 322 5.53 21.60 1.23
CA ALA A 322 6.92 21.23 1.05
C ALA A 322 7.83 21.88 2.11
N SER A 323 8.49 21.08 2.92
CA SER A 323 9.46 21.52 3.93
C SER A 323 10.78 20.77 3.86
N LEU A 324 10.77 19.48 3.47
CA LEU A 324 11.94 18.65 3.35
C LEU A 324 12.60 18.78 1.96
N THR A 325 13.90 18.61 1.93
CA THR A 325 14.67 18.57 0.68
C THR A 325 14.52 17.21 -0.01
N PRO A 326 14.72 17.10 -1.34
CA PRO A 326 14.75 15.81 -2.01
C PRO A 326 15.67 14.78 -1.36
N PRO A 327 16.92 15.07 -1.00
CA PRO A 327 17.77 14.11 -0.28
C PRO A 327 17.22 13.68 1.08
N ALA A 328 16.52 14.58 1.79
CA ALA A 328 15.89 14.24 3.06
C ALA A 328 14.70 13.27 2.88
N LEU A 329 13.92 13.42 1.80
CA LEU A 329 12.86 12.48 1.43
C LEU A 329 13.41 11.12 1.04
N GLU A 330 14.51 11.10 0.27
CA GLU A 330 15.23 9.86 -0.07
C GLU A 330 15.77 9.17 1.17
N GLN A 331 16.34 9.92 2.12
CA GLN A 331 16.79 9.38 3.40
C GLN A 331 15.64 8.70 4.16
N VAL A 332 14.50 9.37 4.30
CA VAL A 332 13.31 8.81 4.99
C VAL A 332 12.85 7.51 4.32
N ALA A 333 12.76 7.50 2.99
CA ALA A 333 12.40 6.30 2.23
C ALA A 333 13.43 5.17 2.39
N GLY A 334 14.71 5.50 2.30
CA GLY A 334 15.82 4.56 2.47
C GLY A 334 15.82 3.93 3.86
N ASP A 335 15.66 4.73 4.90
CA ASP A 335 15.61 4.28 6.29
C ASP A 335 14.41 3.36 6.55
N ALA A 336 13.23 3.71 6.03
CA ALA A 336 12.02 2.88 6.15
C ALA A 336 12.19 1.54 5.42
N ARG A 337 12.79 1.56 4.22
CA ARG A 337 13.09 0.33 3.47
C ARG A 337 14.13 -0.54 4.18
N ALA A 338 15.15 0.05 4.78
CA ALA A 338 16.15 -0.69 5.56
C ALA A 338 15.49 -1.39 6.76
N ALA A 339 14.59 -0.72 7.47
CA ALA A 339 13.84 -1.33 8.57
C ALA A 339 12.92 -2.48 8.09
N LEU A 340 12.25 -2.32 6.94
CA LEU A 340 11.44 -3.38 6.32
C LEU A 340 12.31 -4.58 5.91
N GLN A 341 13.53 -4.34 5.39
CA GLN A 341 14.47 -5.42 5.05
C GLN A 341 14.92 -6.16 6.31
N THR A 342 15.30 -5.46 7.37
CA THR A 342 15.67 -6.08 8.65
C THR A 342 14.52 -6.93 9.23
N ALA A 343 13.28 -6.42 9.16
CA ALA A 343 12.10 -7.16 9.57
C ALA A 343 11.83 -8.41 8.71
N LEU A 344 12.12 -8.33 7.40
CA LEU A 344 12.01 -9.44 6.47
C LEU A 344 13.01 -10.56 6.81
N ASP A 345 14.25 -10.19 7.10
CA ASP A 345 15.30 -11.15 7.45
C ASP A 345 15.01 -11.81 8.80
N ALA A 346 14.59 -11.02 9.80
CA ALA A 346 14.15 -11.56 11.10
C ALA A 346 12.91 -12.48 10.99
N ALA A 347 11.95 -12.13 10.11
CA ALA A 347 10.79 -12.99 9.88
C ALA A 347 11.17 -14.34 9.25
N ARG A 348 12.13 -14.36 8.34
CA ARG A 348 12.64 -15.59 7.71
C ARG A 348 13.34 -16.47 8.73
N GLU A 349 14.14 -15.88 9.62
CA GLU A 349 14.87 -16.61 10.66
C GLU A 349 13.94 -17.12 11.77
N GLY A 350 12.99 -16.29 12.21
CA GLY A 350 12.15 -16.59 13.36
C GLY A 350 10.86 -17.35 13.04
N LEU A 351 10.29 -17.16 11.83
CA LEU A 351 8.96 -17.69 11.48
C LEU A 351 8.99 -18.74 10.36
N ALA A 352 10.17 -19.00 9.77
CA ALA A 352 10.42 -20.07 8.79
C ALA A 352 9.36 -20.14 7.66
N GLU A 353 8.66 -21.28 7.52
CA GLU A 353 7.70 -21.52 6.43
C GLU A 353 6.46 -20.58 6.48
N ASP A 354 6.04 -20.17 7.67
CA ASP A 354 4.91 -19.25 7.85
C ASP A 354 5.25 -17.78 7.47
N ALA A 355 6.54 -17.48 7.20
CA ALA A 355 6.99 -16.12 6.85
C ALA A 355 6.58 -15.68 5.44
N TYR A 356 6.19 -16.57 4.53
CA TYR A 356 5.96 -16.24 3.12
C TYR A 356 4.95 -15.10 2.89
N PRO A 357 3.74 -15.09 3.49
CA PRO A 357 2.79 -13.99 3.32
C PRO A 357 3.33 -12.65 3.83
N LEU A 358 4.09 -12.67 4.95
CA LEU A 358 4.73 -11.48 5.49
C LEU A 358 5.80 -10.92 4.56
N THR A 359 6.62 -11.79 3.95
CA THR A 359 7.68 -11.36 3.04
C THR A 359 7.13 -10.65 1.81
N GLN A 360 5.98 -11.07 1.30
CA GLN A 360 5.30 -10.39 0.20
C GLN A 360 4.80 -9.00 0.63
N THR A 361 4.10 -8.92 1.76
CA THR A 361 3.59 -7.65 2.29
C THR A 361 4.73 -6.67 2.59
N LEU A 362 5.85 -7.13 3.14
CA LEU A 362 7.03 -6.29 3.40
C LEU A 362 7.66 -5.73 2.13
N ARG A 363 7.74 -6.55 1.06
CA ARG A 363 8.24 -6.10 -0.25
C ARG A 363 7.33 -5.08 -0.90
N GLU A 364 6.02 -5.33 -0.87
CA GLU A 364 5.01 -4.39 -1.38
C GLU A 364 5.08 -3.05 -0.66
N LEU A 365 5.21 -3.07 0.68
CA LEU A 365 5.38 -1.86 1.49
C LEU A 365 6.67 -1.11 1.12
N GLY A 366 7.78 -1.82 0.93
CA GLY A 366 9.03 -1.21 0.51
C GLY A 366 8.92 -0.49 -0.84
N LEU A 367 8.21 -1.08 -1.80
CA LEU A 367 7.91 -0.47 -3.10
C LEU A 367 7.01 0.76 -2.94
N GLN A 368 5.90 0.63 -2.19
CA GLN A 368 4.95 1.72 -1.98
C GLN A 368 5.58 2.94 -1.30
N VAL A 369 6.46 2.73 -0.32
CA VAL A 369 7.22 3.81 0.33
C VAL A 369 8.13 4.52 -0.66
N GLN A 370 8.82 3.77 -1.53
CA GLN A 370 9.68 4.34 -2.56
C GLN A 370 8.90 5.13 -3.60
N GLU A 371 7.79 4.59 -4.09
CA GLU A 371 6.91 5.27 -5.05
C GLU A 371 6.36 6.58 -4.46
N SER A 372 5.96 6.57 -3.17
CA SER A 372 5.46 7.75 -2.48
C SER A 372 6.53 8.86 -2.40
N ALA A 373 7.76 8.51 -2.06
CA ALA A 373 8.87 9.46 -2.02
C ALA A 373 9.21 9.99 -3.42
N ALA A 374 9.30 9.12 -4.43
CA ALA A 374 9.58 9.49 -5.81
C ALA A 374 8.51 10.44 -6.38
N ALA A 375 7.24 10.19 -6.10
CA ALA A 375 6.14 11.06 -6.53
C ALA A 375 6.20 12.46 -5.89
N LEU A 376 6.65 12.56 -4.63
CA LEU A 376 6.88 13.84 -3.97
C LEU A 376 8.08 14.59 -4.55
N ILE A 377 9.19 13.88 -4.80
CA ILE A 377 10.41 14.45 -5.38
C ILE A 377 10.14 14.95 -6.79
N ALA A 378 9.41 14.19 -7.61
CA ALA A 378 9.07 14.56 -8.98
C ALA A 378 8.21 15.83 -9.10
N ARG A 379 7.48 16.19 -8.04
CA ARG A 379 6.70 17.44 -7.98
C ARG A 379 7.53 18.66 -7.63
N ARG A 380 8.76 18.47 -7.21
CA ARG A 380 9.64 19.59 -6.81
C ARG A 380 10.45 20.08 -8.01
N PRO A 381 10.74 21.39 -8.07
CA PRO A 381 11.66 21.90 -9.06
C PRO A 381 13.03 21.21 -8.93
N PRO A 382 13.76 21.02 -10.04
CA PRO A 382 15.07 20.40 -10.00
C PRO A 382 16.03 21.15 -9.07
N LEU A 383 16.79 20.41 -8.28
CA LEU A 383 17.82 20.95 -7.40
C LEU A 383 19.08 21.20 -8.23
N LEU A 384 19.54 22.43 -8.21
CA LEU A 384 20.76 22.85 -8.90
C LEU A 384 21.81 23.30 -7.89
N THR A 385 23.07 23.01 -8.19
CA THR A 385 24.21 23.56 -7.44
C THR A 385 24.82 24.70 -8.22
N ARG A 386 24.83 25.91 -7.64
CA ARG A 386 25.38 27.11 -8.26
C ARG A 386 26.41 27.76 -7.31
N PRO A 387 27.54 28.22 -7.82
CA PRO A 387 28.49 28.95 -6.99
C PRO A 387 27.96 30.34 -6.65
N ALA A 388 28.18 30.84 -5.45
CA ALA A 388 27.90 32.22 -5.09
C ALA A 388 28.72 33.17 -5.98
N PRO A 389 28.11 34.13 -6.69
CA PRO A 389 28.79 34.95 -7.68
C PRO A 389 29.77 35.95 -7.04
N ALA A 390 29.52 36.35 -5.80
CA ALA A 390 30.35 37.29 -5.01
C ALA A 390 30.20 36.97 -3.51
N ALA A 391 31.01 37.62 -2.69
CA ALA A 391 30.78 37.56 -1.24
C ALA A 391 29.44 38.21 -0.90
N CYS A 392 28.49 37.44 -0.33
CA CYS A 392 27.12 37.89 -0.08
C CYS A 392 26.50 37.12 1.08
N SER A 393 25.33 37.56 1.52
CA SER A 393 24.48 36.80 2.43
C SER A 393 23.51 35.90 1.64
N LEU A 394 22.97 34.81 2.28
CA LEU A 394 21.92 33.99 1.68
C LEU A 394 20.70 34.81 1.26
N ARG A 395 20.39 35.90 1.99
CA ARG A 395 19.27 36.78 1.68
C ARG A 395 19.47 37.57 0.39
N GLN A 396 20.69 38.06 0.19
CA GLN A 396 21.09 38.70 -1.07
C GLN A 396 21.13 37.72 -2.22
N LEU A 397 21.61 36.48 -1.97
CA LEU A 397 21.62 35.41 -2.97
C LEU A 397 20.22 35.00 -3.38
N ALA A 398 19.29 34.86 -2.42
CA ALA A 398 17.88 34.57 -2.70
C ALA A 398 17.24 35.66 -3.55
N GLN A 399 17.49 36.93 -3.22
CA GLN A 399 17.04 38.05 -4.00
C GLN A 399 17.60 38.03 -5.44
N LEU A 400 18.87 37.68 -5.58
CA LEU A 400 19.52 37.61 -6.89
C LEU A 400 18.98 36.46 -7.75
N TRP A 401 18.81 35.27 -7.16
CA TRP A 401 18.41 34.08 -7.92
C TRP A 401 16.91 34.00 -8.17
N TYR A 402 16.10 34.43 -7.22
CA TYR A 402 14.65 34.24 -7.23
C TYR A 402 13.85 35.55 -7.32
N GLY A 403 14.47 36.69 -7.06
CA GLY A 403 13.77 37.97 -6.92
C GLY A 403 13.01 38.11 -5.61
N ASP A 404 13.25 37.20 -4.66
CA ASP A 404 12.57 37.09 -3.38
C ASP A 404 13.56 36.77 -2.25
N SER A 405 13.76 37.71 -1.34
CA SER A 405 14.67 37.57 -0.20
C SER A 405 14.18 36.57 0.85
N ASP A 406 12.87 36.30 0.93
CA ASP A 406 12.27 35.42 1.95
C ASP A 406 12.58 33.95 1.65
N ARG A 407 12.92 33.61 0.41
CA ARG A 407 13.46 32.29 0.03
C ARG A 407 14.85 31.97 0.60
N ALA A 408 15.48 32.92 1.32
CA ALA A 408 16.71 32.64 2.05
C ALA A 408 16.57 31.51 3.07
N ALA A 409 15.40 31.37 3.69
CA ALA A 409 15.09 30.26 4.61
C ALA A 409 15.06 28.91 3.87
N GLU A 410 14.62 28.88 2.62
CA GLU A 410 14.65 27.70 1.74
C GLU A 410 16.10 27.34 1.39
N LEU A 411 16.90 28.33 0.95
CA LEU A 411 18.31 28.12 0.65
C LEU A 411 19.08 27.61 1.88
N LEU A 412 18.78 28.10 3.08
CA LEU A 412 19.41 27.61 4.31
C LEU A 412 19.08 26.15 4.59
N ARG A 413 17.82 25.76 4.38
CA ARG A 413 17.40 24.35 4.53
C ARG A 413 18.07 23.40 3.53
N LEU A 414 18.29 23.88 2.29
CA LEU A 414 18.97 23.12 1.25
C LEU A 414 20.48 22.99 1.51
N ASN A 415 21.05 23.85 2.36
CA ASN A 415 22.47 23.94 2.64
C ASN A 415 22.78 23.91 4.14
N PRO A 416 22.46 22.83 4.86
CA PRO A 416 22.65 22.73 6.31
C PRO A 416 24.12 22.77 6.72
N GLN A 417 25.04 22.59 5.79
CA GLN A 417 26.49 22.67 5.99
C GLN A 417 26.99 24.10 6.17
N LEU A 418 26.19 25.13 5.88
CA LEU A 418 26.59 26.51 6.00
C LEU A 418 26.62 26.94 7.47
N ILE A 419 27.82 27.25 7.96
CA ILE A 419 28.04 27.72 9.35
C ILE A 419 27.63 29.22 9.46
N HIS A 420 27.93 30.02 8.42
CA HIS A 420 27.71 31.46 8.40
C HIS A 420 26.82 31.88 7.22
N PRO A 421 25.49 31.73 7.34
CA PRO A 421 24.55 32.04 6.24
C PRO A 421 24.55 33.52 5.85
N ASN A 422 25.02 34.41 6.72
CA ASN A 422 25.09 35.83 6.47
C ASN A 422 26.41 36.26 5.79
N HIS A 423 27.40 35.36 5.67
CA HIS A 423 28.68 35.63 5.06
C HIS A 423 29.13 34.43 4.22
N LEU A 424 28.77 34.44 2.96
CA LEU A 424 29.21 33.46 1.96
C LEU A 424 30.38 34.03 1.19
N SER A 425 31.44 33.23 1.00
CA SER A 425 32.53 33.59 0.13
C SER A 425 32.14 33.39 -1.35
N ALA A 426 32.73 34.21 -2.23
CA ALA A 426 32.58 34.00 -3.68
C ALA A 426 33.03 32.57 -4.06
N GLY A 427 32.30 31.92 -4.96
CA GLY A 427 32.58 30.54 -5.38
C GLY A 427 32.03 29.46 -4.47
N THR A 428 31.44 29.77 -3.28
CA THR A 428 30.84 28.77 -2.40
C THR A 428 29.70 28.06 -3.14
N PRO A 429 29.75 26.72 -3.26
CA PRO A 429 28.66 25.98 -3.93
C PRO A 429 27.41 25.96 -3.04
N ILE A 430 26.31 26.45 -3.59
CA ILE A 430 25.01 26.54 -2.91
C ILE A 430 23.98 25.75 -3.70
N HIS A 431 23.25 24.88 -3.01
CA HIS A 431 22.12 24.15 -3.56
C HIS A 431 20.89 25.05 -3.54
N GLY A 432 20.20 25.12 -4.67
CA GLY A 432 18.96 25.87 -4.82
C GLY A 432 18.06 25.21 -5.85
N TYR A 433 16.77 25.44 -5.77
CA TYR A 433 15.85 24.97 -6.79
C TYR A 433 15.99 25.76 -8.10
N ALA A 434 15.72 25.12 -9.24
CA ALA A 434 15.55 25.84 -10.50
C ALA A 434 14.40 26.85 -10.36
N ARG A 435 14.50 27.93 -11.15
CA ARG A 435 13.48 28.99 -11.19
C ARG A 435 12.32 28.53 -12.05
#